data_22f10197c50f16dedad21011c8d9e8b1
#
_entry.id   22f10197c50f16dedad21011c8d9e8b1
#
_cell.length_a   1.000
_cell.length_b   1.000
_cell.length_c   1.000
_cell.angle_alpha   90.00
_cell.angle_beta   90.00
_cell.angle_gamma   90.00
#
_symmetry.space_group_name_H-M   'P 1'
#
loop_
_entity.id
_entity.type
_entity.pdbx_description
1 polymer ?
#
loop_
_entity_poly.entity_id
_entity_poly.type
_entity_poly.pdbx_seq_one_letter_code
_entity_poly.pdbx_strand_id
1 'polypeptide(L)'
;MKSLLSSYTWAFPPRPFTHHVRWITVDPNNPNTIHVSIEAGAVIQSNDKGHTWIDKKFGAPIDAHQLLMHPEAPNRLYASCGDGFMGGPDRAYLESYNSGNSWISCSDGLEHHYLYSMAIDPADCNTILVSAAPSADLAHHRIPYESYIYRKTKDTPFQQVQQGLPSAIGTVISMFATNEAEPHTFYTLNNNGLFQSNDSGESWEQLNIPWKDEYKTQHPHALLVTTP
;
A
#
# COMPACT_ATOMS: atom_id res chain seq x y z
N MET A 1 -11.08 2.53 -19.96
CA MET A 1 -11.12 3.40 -18.78
C MET A 1 -11.66 4.81 -19.08
N LYS A 2 -11.14 5.53 -20.07
CA LYS A 2 -11.62 6.90 -20.41
C LYS A 2 -13.11 7.01 -20.76
N SER A 3 -13.78 5.90 -21.06
CA SER A 3 -15.23 5.85 -21.32
C SER A 3 -16.11 5.80 -20.07
N LEU A 4 -15.51 5.65 -18.89
CA LEU A 4 -16.24 5.74 -17.62
C LEU A 4 -16.64 7.20 -17.39
N LEU A 5 -17.94 7.46 -17.21
CA LEU A 5 -18.45 8.81 -16.92
C LEU A 5 -17.78 9.43 -15.67
N SER A 6 -17.43 8.58 -14.70
CA SER A 6 -16.72 9.01 -13.50
C SER A 6 -15.32 9.56 -13.74
N SER A 7 -14.69 9.23 -14.86
CA SER A 7 -13.33 9.69 -15.15
C SER A 7 -13.21 11.23 -15.20
N TYR A 8 -14.30 11.93 -15.44
CA TYR A 8 -14.35 13.40 -15.40
C TYR A 8 -14.19 14.00 -13.98
N THR A 9 -14.35 13.18 -12.95
CA THR A 9 -14.21 13.60 -11.55
C THR A 9 -12.86 13.22 -10.94
N TRP A 10 -11.98 12.54 -11.67
CA TRP A 10 -10.66 12.16 -11.21
C TRP A 10 -9.72 13.37 -11.26
N ALA A 11 -9.08 13.68 -10.12
CA ALA A 11 -8.49 14.99 -9.90
C ALA A 11 -6.98 15.05 -10.11
N PHE A 12 -6.28 13.90 -10.19
CA PHE A 12 -4.82 13.89 -10.29
C PHE A 12 -4.31 13.17 -11.54
N PRO A 13 -3.30 13.71 -12.20
CA PRO A 13 -2.75 15.05 -12.00
C PRO A 13 -3.79 16.13 -12.34
N PRO A 14 -3.66 17.36 -11.86
CA PRO A 14 -4.68 18.41 -12.03
C PRO A 14 -4.83 18.89 -13.50
N ARG A 15 -4.53 18.03 -14.43
CA ARG A 15 -4.72 18.23 -15.87
C ARG A 15 -5.67 17.17 -16.40
N PRO A 16 -6.78 17.56 -17.06
CA PRO A 16 -7.87 16.66 -17.43
C PRO A 16 -7.52 15.61 -18.49
N PHE A 17 -6.26 15.48 -18.92
CA PHE A 17 -5.90 14.64 -20.07
C PHE A 17 -5.19 13.33 -19.71
N THR A 18 -4.69 13.21 -18.49
CA THR A 18 -3.97 12.02 -18.01
C THR A 18 -4.46 11.64 -16.64
N HIS A 19 -4.70 10.36 -16.44
CA HIS A 19 -5.03 9.79 -15.13
C HIS A 19 -3.89 8.87 -14.71
N HIS A 20 -3.46 8.95 -13.45
CA HIS A 20 -2.46 8.06 -12.92
C HIS A 20 -3.13 6.76 -12.47
N VAL A 21 -2.83 5.68 -13.18
CA VAL A 21 -3.02 4.33 -12.66
C VAL A 21 -1.97 4.13 -11.58
N ARG A 22 -2.41 4.02 -10.34
CA ARG A 22 -1.52 3.91 -9.20
C ARG A 22 -1.15 2.46 -8.90
N TRP A 23 -2.13 1.57 -8.99
CA TRP A 23 -1.94 0.15 -8.72
C TRP A 23 -2.87 -0.72 -9.55
N ILE A 24 -2.41 -1.93 -9.88
CA ILE A 24 -3.19 -2.94 -10.59
C ILE A 24 -3.09 -4.24 -9.81
N THR A 25 -4.24 -4.84 -9.48
CA THR A 25 -4.34 -6.13 -8.81
C THR A 25 -5.19 -7.07 -9.62
N VAL A 26 -4.66 -8.24 -9.93
CA VAL A 26 -5.42 -9.35 -10.49
C VAL A 26 -5.90 -10.21 -9.32
N ASP A 27 -7.17 -10.58 -9.31
CA ASP A 27 -7.72 -11.48 -8.30
C ASP A 27 -7.02 -12.86 -8.41
N PRO A 28 -6.33 -13.30 -7.35
CA PRO A 28 -5.60 -14.58 -7.38
C PRO A 28 -6.51 -15.80 -7.55
N ASN A 29 -7.80 -15.66 -7.21
CA ASN A 29 -8.78 -16.75 -7.32
C ASN A 29 -9.58 -16.67 -8.63
N ASN A 30 -9.59 -15.52 -9.31
CA ASN A 30 -10.30 -15.33 -10.57
C ASN A 30 -9.54 -14.36 -11.50
N PRO A 31 -8.66 -14.84 -12.37
CA PRO A 31 -7.82 -13.99 -13.22
C PRO A 31 -8.59 -13.17 -14.28
N ASN A 32 -9.91 -13.34 -14.39
CA ASN A 32 -10.75 -12.46 -15.20
C ASN A 32 -11.06 -11.14 -14.47
N THR A 33 -10.93 -11.12 -13.14
CA THR A 33 -11.20 -9.96 -12.32
C THR A 33 -9.91 -9.16 -12.07
N ILE A 34 -9.96 -7.89 -12.41
CA ILE A 34 -8.86 -6.94 -12.25
C ILE A 34 -9.39 -5.73 -11.50
N HIS A 35 -8.67 -5.33 -10.46
CA HIS A 35 -8.93 -4.09 -9.74
C HIS A 35 -7.82 -3.09 -10.04
N VAL A 36 -8.19 -1.84 -10.23
CA VAL A 36 -7.24 -0.74 -10.50
C VAL A 36 -7.55 0.44 -9.62
N SER A 37 -6.56 0.94 -8.91
CA SER A 37 -6.64 2.24 -8.25
C SER A 37 -6.17 3.35 -9.18
N ILE A 38 -6.92 4.43 -9.19
CA ILE A 38 -6.61 5.68 -9.88
C ILE A 38 -6.33 6.72 -8.82
N GLU A 39 -5.14 7.29 -8.84
CA GLU A 39 -4.70 8.31 -7.88
C GLU A 39 -5.63 9.52 -7.88
N ALA A 40 -6.08 9.92 -6.69
CA ALA A 40 -7.10 10.95 -6.47
C ALA A 40 -8.31 10.81 -7.42
N GLY A 41 -8.76 9.58 -7.62
CA GLY A 41 -9.80 9.26 -8.60
C GLY A 41 -10.80 8.22 -8.13
N ALA A 42 -10.44 6.96 -8.18
CA ALA A 42 -11.38 5.87 -7.95
C ALA A 42 -10.68 4.52 -7.77
N VAL A 43 -11.44 3.53 -7.30
CA VAL A 43 -11.17 2.12 -7.55
C VAL A 43 -12.11 1.64 -8.66
N ILE A 44 -11.55 1.09 -9.72
CA ILE A 44 -12.33 0.52 -10.83
C ILE A 44 -12.08 -0.99 -10.93
N GLN A 45 -13.08 -1.72 -11.40
CA GLN A 45 -13.03 -3.17 -11.55
C GLN A 45 -13.40 -3.60 -12.96
N SER A 46 -12.70 -4.59 -13.48
CA SER A 46 -13.10 -5.38 -14.62
C SER A 46 -13.37 -6.81 -14.19
N ASN A 47 -14.35 -7.48 -14.79
CA ASN A 47 -14.63 -8.90 -14.62
C ASN A 47 -14.43 -9.71 -15.91
N ASP A 48 -13.84 -9.10 -16.91
CA ASP A 48 -13.69 -9.63 -18.27
C ASP A 48 -12.29 -9.35 -18.85
N LYS A 49 -11.26 -9.46 -18.02
CA LYS A 49 -9.85 -9.25 -18.39
C LYS A 49 -9.55 -7.84 -18.93
N GLY A 50 -10.27 -6.83 -18.46
CA GLY A 50 -10.05 -5.44 -18.86
C GLY A 50 -10.83 -4.97 -20.08
N HIS A 51 -11.72 -5.79 -20.65
CA HIS A 51 -12.57 -5.38 -21.78
C HIS A 51 -13.58 -4.32 -21.36
N THR A 52 -14.24 -4.51 -20.21
CA THR A 52 -15.15 -3.53 -19.63
C THR A 52 -14.76 -3.18 -18.20
N TRP A 53 -15.17 -1.99 -17.73
CA TRP A 53 -14.80 -1.47 -16.43
C TRP A 53 -16.00 -0.87 -15.71
N ILE A 54 -16.04 -1.06 -14.40
CA ILE A 54 -17.06 -0.52 -13.50
C ILE A 54 -16.35 0.31 -12.43
N ASP A 55 -16.86 1.50 -12.15
CA ASP A 55 -16.39 2.34 -11.06
C ASP A 55 -17.06 1.94 -9.74
N LYS A 56 -16.27 1.62 -8.72
CA LYS A 56 -16.70 1.18 -7.39
C LYS A 56 -16.80 2.36 -6.42
N LYS A 57 -17.52 3.39 -6.81
CA LYS A 57 -17.57 4.68 -6.10
C LYS A 57 -18.05 4.65 -4.65
N PHE A 58 -18.96 3.73 -4.31
CA PHE A 58 -19.64 3.82 -3.03
C PHE A 58 -18.70 3.46 -1.86
N GLY A 59 -18.24 4.48 -1.13
CA GLY A 59 -17.33 4.32 0.01
C GLY A 59 -15.91 3.87 -0.35
N ALA A 60 -15.61 3.64 -1.63
CA ALA A 60 -14.29 3.25 -2.08
C ALA A 60 -13.24 4.31 -1.77
N PRO A 61 -11.97 3.92 -1.60
CA PRO A 61 -10.89 4.89 -1.50
C PRO A 61 -10.81 5.72 -2.79
N ILE A 62 -10.52 6.99 -2.63
CA ILE A 62 -10.33 7.93 -3.74
C ILE A 62 -8.85 7.95 -4.16
N ASP A 63 -7.96 7.75 -3.18
CA ASP A 63 -6.51 7.83 -3.36
C ASP A 63 -5.81 6.60 -2.78
N ALA A 64 -6.17 5.41 -3.28
CA ALA A 64 -5.49 4.17 -2.90
C ALA A 64 -4.12 4.08 -3.59
N HIS A 65 -3.06 4.11 -2.81
CA HIS A 65 -1.69 3.96 -3.28
C HIS A 65 -1.36 2.50 -3.62
N GLN A 66 -1.83 1.56 -2.79
CA GLN A 66 -1.81 0.15 -3.12
C GLN A 66 -3.16 -0.49 -2.84
N LEU A 67 -3.44 -1.50 -3.64
CA LEU A 67 -4.65 -2.31 -3.56
C LEU A 67 -4.23 -3.77 -3.68
N LEU A 68 -4.36 -4.55 -2.63
CA LEU A 68 -3.91 -5.94 -2.60
C LEU A 68 -5.08 -6.90 -2.40
N MET A 69 -4.85 -8.15 -2.79
CA MET A 69 -5.68 -9.31 -2.49
C MET A 69 -4.80 -10.45 -1.98
N HIS A 70 -5.39 -11.42 -1.30
CA HIS A 70 -4.69 -12.59 -0.81
C HIS A 70 -5.44 -13.86 -1.24
N PRO A 71 -4.76 -14.93 -1.70
CA PRO A 71 -5.42 -16.14 -2.22
C PRO A 71 -6.29 -16.84 -1.18
N GLU A 72 -5.92 -16.79 0.11
CA GLU A 72 -6.72 -17.39 1.20
C GLU A 72 -7.87 -16.50 1.68
N ALA A 73 -8.03 -15.30 1.14
CA ALA A 73 -9.10 -14.36 1.48
C ALA A 73 -9.88 -13.94 0.22
N PRO A 74 -10.63 -14.85 -0.41
CA PRO A 74 -11.37 -14.53 -1.63
C PRO A 74 -12.35 -13.36 -1.40
N ASN A 75 -12.45 -12.48 -2.39
CA ASN A 75 -13.26 -11.25 -2.36
C ASN A 75 -12.80 -10.17 -1.36
N ARG A 76 -11.72 -10.38 -0.60
CA ARG A 76 -11.17 -9.35 0.28
C ARG A 76 -10.15 -8.50 -0.47
N LEU A 77 -10.35 -7.19 -0.40
CA LEU A 77 -9.43 -6.17 -0.88
C LEU A 77 -8.89 -5.38 0.30
N TYR A 78 -7.62 -5.03 0.23
CA TYR A 78 -6.90 -4.24 1.20
C TYR A 78 -6.39 -2.99 0.50
N ALA A 79 -6.61 -1.83 1.09
CA ALA A 79 -6.22 -0.55 0.49
C ALA A 79 -5.43 0.32 1.48
N SER A 80 -4.19 0.65 1.13
CA SER A 80 -3.41 1.71 1.77
C SER A 80 -3.62 3.00 1.00
N CYS A 81 -4.00 4.09 1.70
CA CYS A 81 -4.54 5.27 1.06
C CYS A 81 -3.84 6.56 1.49
N GLY A 82 -3.74 7.51 0.56
CA GLY A 82 -3.46 8.91 0.85
C GLY A 82 -4.68 9.67 1.39
N ASP A 83 -5.89 9.12 1.24
CA ASP A 83 -7.17 9.69 1.68
C ASP A 83 -7.18 10.07 3.17
N GLY A 84 -6.45 9.34 4.00
CA GLY A 84 -6.42 9.57 5.45
C GLY A 84 -5.82 10.91 5.84
N PHE A 85 -4.94 11.46 5.03
CA PHE A 85 -4.35 12.78 5.25
C PHE A 85 -5.35 13.92 4.96
N MET A 86 -6.19 13.78 3.94
CA MET A 86 -7.13 14.82 3.51
C MET A 86 -8.58 14.55 3.94
N GLY A 87 -9.00 13.31 3.95
CA GLY A 87 -10.38 12.87 4.19
C GLY A 87 -10.67 12.45 5.62
N GLY A 88 -9.65 12.44 6.49
CA GLY A 88 -9.73 12.03 7.90
C GLY A 88 -9.12 10.65 8.17
N PRO A 89 -8.73 10.39 9.43
CA PRO A 89 -7.98 9.21 9.82
C PRO A 89 -8.64 7.88 9.43
N ASP A 90 -9.95 7.82 9.44
CA ASP A 90 -10.74 6.64 9.06
C ASP A 90 -10.57 6.25 7.58
N ARG A 91 -9.95 7.10 6.77
CA ARG A 91 -9.73 6.86 5.35
C ARG A 91 -8.32 6.35 5.02
N ALA A 92 -7.45 6.20 6.00
CA ALA A 92 -6.05 5.80 5.79
C ALA A 92 -5.92 4.35 5.34
N TYR A 93 -6.63 3.43 6.00
CA TYR A 93 -6.63 2.01 5.65
C TYR A 93 -8.06 1.48 5.57
N LEU A 94 -8.40 0.95 4.42
CA LEU A 94 -9.74 0.46 4.14
C LEU A 94 -9.69 -1.01 3.68
N GLU A 95 -10.72 -1.76 4.05
CA GLU A 95 -10.92 -3.12 3.58
C GLU A 95 -12.30 -3.30 2.93
N SER A 96 -12.36 -4.15 1.92
CA SER A 96 -13.60 -4.66 1.35
C SER A 96 -13.64 -6.17 1.48
N TYR A 97 -14.77 -6.72 1.84
CA TYR A 97 -15.00 -8.17 1.94
C TYR A 97 -15.94 -8.69 0.84
N ASN A 98 -16.21 -7.88 -0.17
CA ASN A 98 -17.14 -8.18 -1.26
C ASN A 98 -16.68 -7.63 -2.61
N SER A 99 -15.40 -7.83 -2.91
CA SER A 99 -14.77 -7.42 -4.18
C SER A 99 -14.96 -5.94 -4.51
N GLY A 100 -14.83 -5.06 -3.49
CA GLY A 100 -14.90 -3.62 -3.65
C GLY A 100 -16.32 -3.03 -3.75
N ASN A 101 -17.38 -3.83 -3.50
CA ASN A 101 -18.76 -3.31 -3.55
C ASN A 101 -19.10 -2.45 -2.32
N SER A 102 -18.45 -2.68 -1.19
CA SER A 102 -18.47 -1.81 -0.02
C SER A 102 -17.14 -1.84 0.71
N TRP A 103 -16.86 -0.79 1.45
CA TRP A 103 -15.59 -0.61 2.16
C TRP A 103 -15.83 -0.22 3.60
N ILE A 104 -14.97 -0.68 4.49
CA ILE A 104 -14.97 -0.34 5.90
C ILE A 104 -13.61 0.21 6.30
N SER A 105 -13.61 1.13 7.26
CA SER A 105 -12.39 1.60 7.89
C SER A 105 -11.83 0.52 8.81
N CYS A 106 -10.53 0.28 8.69
CA CYS A 106 -9.77 -0.59 9.57
C CYS A 106 -8.47 0.10 10.05
N SER A 107 -8.52 1.44 10.20
CA SER A 107 -7.39 2.31 10.51
C SER A 107 -7.03 2.39 11.99
N ASP A 108 -7.71 1.63 12.86
CA ASP A 108 -7.47 1.66 14.31
C ASP A 108 -6.01 1.41 14.67
N GLY A 109 -5.45 2.26 15.54
CA GLY A 109 -4.06 2.19 16.01
C GLY A 109 -3.05 2.94 15.12
N LEU A 110 -3.44 3.47 13.98
CA LEU A 110 -2.59 4.36 13.20
C LEU A 110 -2.53 5.76 13.82
N GLU A 111 -1.32 6.28 14.04
CA GLU A 111 -1.09 7.67 14.43
C GLU A 111 -0.79 8.56 13.22
N HIS A 112 -0.35 7.96 12.11
CA HIS A 112 0.01 8.63 10.86
C HIS A 112 -0.87 8.11 9.73
N HIS A 113 -1.51 9.01 8.99
CA HIS A 113 -2.65 8.66 8.14
C HIS A 113 -2.41 8.86 6.64
N TYR A 114 -1.20 9.23 6.23
CA TYR A 114 -0.75 9.12 4.86
C TYR A 114 -0.08 7.76 4.68
N LEU A 115 -0.79 6.78 4.14
CA LEU A 115 -0.22 5.45 3.87
C LEU A 115 0.26 5.36 2.43
N TYR A 116 1.34 4.61 2.21
CA TYR A 116 1.93 4.51 0.88
C TYR A 116 2.09 3.07 0.41
N SER A 117 3.00 2.31 1.00
CA SER A 117 3.23 0.92 0.64
C SER A 117 2.63 -0.02 1.69
N MET A 118 2.22 -1.20 1.23
CA MET A 118 1.62 -2.24 2.05
C MET A 118 2.10 -3.61 1.61
N ALA A 119 2.19 -4.55 2.55
CA ALA A 119 2.37 -5.95 2.27
C ALA A 119 1.49 -6.80 3.19
N ILE A 120 1.12 -7.99 2.71
CA ILE A 120 0.37 -9.00 3.45
C ILE A 120 1.26 -10.23 3.58
N ASP A 121 1.27 -10.86 4.75
CA ASP A 121 2.01 -12.11 4.97
C ASP A 121 1.50 -13.18 4.00
N PRO A 122 2.37 -13.81 3.21
CA PRO A 122 1.94 -14.86 2.27
C PRO A 122 1.21 -16.04 2.90
N ALA A 123 1.43 -16.29 4.21
CA ALA A 123 0.83 -17.39 4.95
C ALA A 123 -0.31 -16.95 5.90
N ASP A 124 -0.57 -15.66 6.04
CA ASP A 124 -1.65 -15.15 6.90
C ASP A 124 -2.26 -13.87 6.33
N CYS A 125 -3.42 -13.99 5.75
CA CYS A 125 -4.17 -12.88 5.17
C CYS A 125 -4.60 -11.78 6.18
N ASN A 126 -4.33 -11.94 7.46
CA ASN A 126 -4.65 -10.95 8.50
C ASN A 126 -3.42 -10.23 9.06
N THR A 127 -2.21 -10.69 8.74
CA THR A 127 -0.98 -10.00 9.10
C THR A 127 -0.59 -9.03 7.98
N ILE A 128 -0.71 -7.74 8.27
CA ILE A 128 -0.55 -6.64 7.32
C ILE A 128 0.48 -5.65 7.85
N LEU A 129 1.37 -5.22 6.99
CA LEU A 129 2.30 -4.12 7.21
C LEU A 129 1.95 -2.94 6.30
N VAL A 130 2.05 -1.74 6.84
CA VAL A 130 1.89 -0.50 6.07
C VAL A 130 3.02 0.48 6.40
N SER A 131 3.49 1.22 5.40
CA SER A 131 4.32 2.39 5.60
C SER A 131 3.44 3.64 5.69
N ALA A 132 3.72 4.49 6.66
CA ALA A 132 2.91 5.65 6.97
C ALA A 132 3.78 6.89 7.21
N ALA A 133 3.21 8.06 6.95
CA ALA A 133 3.83 9.35 7.24
C ALA A 133 2.79 10.35 7.73
N PRO A 134 3.21 11.45 8.39
CA PRO A 134 2.30 12.52 8.77
C PRO A 134 1.68 13.24 7.57
N SER A 135 2.38 13.26 6.42
CA SER A 135 1.92 13.88 5.17
C SER A 135 2.72 13.35 3.98
N ALA A 136 2.19 13.56 2.76
CA ALA A 136 2.91 13.30 1.52
C ALA A 136 4.22 14.08 1.42
N ASP A 137 4.23 15.33 1.90
CA ASP A 137 5.41 16.19 1.88
C ASP A 137 6.56 15.61 2.71
N LEU A 138 6.29 15.18 3.95
CA LEU A 138 7.27 14.54 4.82
C LEU A 138 7.67 13.14 4.35
N ALA A 139 6.78 12.43 3.68
CA ALA A 139 7.05 11.12 3.10
C ALA A 139 8.07 11.17 1.96
N HIS A 140 8.01 12.22 1.11
CA HIS A 140 8.64 12.20 -0.21
C HIS A 140 9.56 13.37 -0.53
N HIS A 141 9.34 14.56 0.04
CA HIS A 141 9.96 15.80 -0.46
C HIS A 141 10.70 16.61 0.58
N ARG A 142 10.14 16.70 1.78
CA ARG A 142 10.66 17.60 2.82
C ARG A 142 11.71 16.93 3.68
N ILE A 143 12.88 17.55 3.78
CA ILE A 143 13.97 17.12 4.66
C ILE A 143 13.85 17.82 6.01
N PRO A 144 13.95 17.10 7.14
CA PRO A 144 14.11 15.65 7.22
C PRO A 144 12.83 14.92 6.80
N TYR A 145 13.00 13.83 6.05
CA TYR A 145 11.91 12.89 5.77
C TYR A 145 11.37 12.31 7.07
N GLU A 146 10.14 11.79 7.04
CA GLU A 146 9.55 11.15 8.20
C GLU A 146 8.63 10.01 7.75
N SER A 147 8.96 8.77 8.21
CA SER A 147 8.25 7.57 7.81
C SER A 147 8.24 6.53 8.94
N TYR A 148 7.12 5.87 9.10
CA TYR A 148 6.83 4.86 10.11
C TYR A 148 6.38 3.57 9.46
N ILE A 149 6.58 2.45 10.15
CA ILE A 149 6.02 1.15 9.80
C ILE A 149 5.02 0.74 10.87
N TYR A 150 3.84 0.32 10.45
CA TYR A 150 2.81 -0.24 11.32
C TYR A 150 2.49 -1.67 10.89
N ARG A 151 2.21 -2.50 11.88
CA ARG A 151 1.81 -3.89 11.74
C ARG A 151 0.45 -4.10 12.38
N LYS A 152 -0.41 -4.87 11.71
CA LYS A 152 -1.71 -5.33 12.20
C LYS A 152 -1.80 -6.84 12.08
N THR A 153 -2.46 -7.48 13.02
CA THR A 153 -2.89 -8.88 12.93
C THR A 153 -4.41 -8.97 13.05
N LYS A 154 -4.97 -10.18 13.00
CA LYS A 154 -6.41 -10.41 13.07
C LYS A 154 -7.08 -9.74 14.27
N ASP A 155 -6.47 -9.87 15.44
CA ASP A 155 -7.06 -9.52 16.72
C ASP A 155 -6.47 -8.26 17.35
N THR A 156 -5.58 -7.54 16.60
CA THR A 156 -4.93 -6.34 17.10
C THR A 156 -5.14 -5.15 16.16
N PRO A 157 -5.28 -3.93 16.69
CA PRO A 157 -5.16 -2.72 15.89
C PRO A 157 -3.75 -2.59 15.32
N PHE A 158 -3.52 -1.63 14.43
CA PHE A 158 -2.17 -1.30 14.00
C PHE A 158 -1.29 -0.87 15.18
N GLN A 159 -0.08 -1.38 15.19
CA GLN A 159 0.95 -1.04 16.17
C GLN A 159 2.22 -0.65 15.43
N GLN A 160 2.85 0.42 15.87
CA GLN A 160 4.12 0.85 15.30
C GLN A 160 5.20 -0.20 15.57
N VAL A 161 5.97 -0.52 14.53
CA VAL A 161 7.15 -1.40 14.60
C VAL A 161 8.40 -0.55 14.44
N GLN A 162 9.38 -0.78 15.30
CA GLN A 162 10.65 -0.03 15.28
C GLN A 162 11.89 -0.91 15.49
N GLN A 163 11.72 -2.12 16.00
CA GLN A 163 12.85 -2.99 16.33
C GLN A 163 13.63 -3.36 15.06
N GLY A 164 14.93 -2.99 15.03
CA GLY A 164 15.84 -3.27 13.93
C GLY A 164 15.71 -2.31 12.73
N LEU A 165 14.77 -1.37 12.76
CA LEU A 165 14.57 -0.35 11.73
C LEU A 165 15.35 0.94 12.05
N PRO A 166 15.67 1.75 11.04
CA PRO A 166 16.25 3.07 11.26
C PRO A 166 15.25 4.00 11.96
N SER A 167 15.76 5.15 12.45
CA SER A 167 14.90 6.21 12.99
C SER A 167 13.86 6.63 11.95
N ALA A 168 12.63 6.85 12.38
CA ALA A 168 11.57 7.36 11.52
C ALA A 168 11.92 8.73 10.90
N ILE A 169 12.55 9.60 11.70
CA ILE A 169 13.03 10.90 11.24
C ILE A 169 14.33 10.69 10.44
N GLY A 170 14.34 11.19 9.22
CA GLY A 170 15.39 11.00 8.22
C GLY A 170 15.15 9.82 7.28
N THR A 171 14.07 9.06 7.48
CA THR A 171 13.70 7.92 6.65
C THR A 171 12.62 8.30 5.64
N VAL A 172 12.92 8.12 4.35
CA VAL A 172 11.95 8.21 3.23
C VAL A 172 10.92 7.10 3.37
N ILE A 173 9.69 7.34 2.91
CA ILE A 173 8.62 6.35 2.99
C ILE A 173 9.06 4.99 2.45
N SER A 174 8.87 3.96 3.24
CA SER A 174 9.35 2.61 2.96
C SER A 174 8.49 1.89 1.92
N MET A 175 9.14 1.09 1.06
CA MET A 175 8.49 0.19 0.09
C MET A 175 8.58 -1.24 0.60
N PHE A 176 7.47 -1.98 0.54
CA PHE A 176 7.41 -3.38 0.93
C PHE A 176 7.38 -4.34 -0.25
N ALA A 177 7.89 -5.55 0.00
CA ALA A 177 7.68 -6.72 -0.83
C ALA A 177 7.59 -7.99 0.03
N THR A 178 6.90 -9.00 -0.48
CA THR A 178 6.84 -10.36 0.03
C THR A 178 7.08 -11.34 -1.12
N ASN A 179 7.37 -12.59 -0.80
CA ASN A 179 7.50 -13.68 -1.76
C ASN A 179 6.63 -14.85 -1.28
N GLU A 180 5.77 -15.37 -2.14
CA GLU A 180 4.86 -16.49 -1.80
C GLU A 180 5.61 -17.75 -1.31
N ALA A 181 6.86 -17.93 -1.73
CA ALA A 181 7.71 -19.04 -1.29
C ALA A 181 8.33 -18.85 0.10
N GLU A 182 8.17 -17.67 0.72
CA GLU A 182 8.79 -17.28 1.97
C GLU A 182 7.72 -16.82 2.99
N PRO A 183 6.95 -17.76 3.57
CA PRO A 183 5.94 -17.43 4.57
C PRO A 183 6.56 -16.68 5.75
N HIS A 184 5.81 -15.74 6.33
CA HIS A 184 6.21 -14.91 7.47
C HIS A 184 7.42 -13.99 7.21
N THR A 185 7.87 -13.89 5.96
CA THR A 185 9.01 -13.06 5.57
C THR A 185 8.54 -11.81 4.84
N PHE A 186 9.04 -10.67 5.30
CA PHE A 186 8.81 -9.37 4.69
C PHE A 186 10.14 -8.68 4.36
N TYR A 187 10.12 -7.91 3.30
CA TYR A 187 11.23 -7.04 2.91
C TYR A 187 10.77 -5.59 2.88
N THR A 188 11.64 -4.69 3.31
CA THR A 188 11.38 -3.26 3.22
C THR A 188 12.61 -2.50 2.74
N LEU A 189 12.39 -1.59 1.82
CA LEU A 189 13.42 -0.74 1.20
C LEU A 189 13.12 0.72 1.50
N ASN A 190 14.13 1.45 1.99
CA ASN A 190 14.10 2.89 2.13
C ASN A 190 15.49 3.50 1.82
N ASN A 191 15.68 4.78 2.05
CA ASN A 191 16.97 5.45 1.82
C ASN A 191 18.12 4.97 2.72
N ASN A 192 17.83 4.27 3.81
CA ASN A 192 18.83 3.75 4.73
C ASN A 192 19.30 2.33 4.39
N GLY A 193 18.58 1.59 3.54
CA GLY A 193 18.93 0.24 3.15
C GLY A 193 17.75 -0.64 2.82
N LEU A 194 18.07 -1.93 2.63
CA LEU A 194 17.14 -3.03 2.51
C LEU A 194 17.13 -3.82 3.81
N PHE A 195 15.94 -4.07 4.33
CA PHE A 195 15.71 -4.78 5.59
C PHE A 195 14.83 -6.00 5.35
N GLN A 196 15.04 -7.04 6.13
CA GLN A 196 14.25 -8.27 6.13
C GLN A 196 13.70 -8.54 7.53
N SER A 197 12.48 -9.01 7.60
CA SER A 197 11.85 -9.61 8.77
C SER A 197 11.51 -11.06 8.48
N ASN A 198 11.81 -11.97 9.41
CA ASN A 198 11.48 -13.39 9.35
C ASN A 198 10.48 -13.81 10.43
N ASP A 199 9.84 -12.85 11.09
CA ASP A 199 8.91 -13.02 12.20
C ASP A 199 7.59 -12.28 11.98
N SER A 200 7.11 -12.31 10.75
CA SER A 200 5.86 -11.66 10.33
C SER A 200 5.86 -10.14 10.61
N GLY A 201 7.01 -9.49 10.50
CA GLY A 201 7.14 -8.03 10.60
C GLY A 201 7.29 -7.48 12.01
N GLU A 202 7.55 -8.33 13.02
CA GLU A 202 7.75 -7.87 14.40
C GLU A 202 9.11 -7.22 14.62
N SER A 203 10.17 -7.81 14.01
CA SER A 203 11.51 -7.27 14.05
C SER A 203 12.21 -7.36 12.69
N TRP A 204 13.26 -6.56 12.51
CA TRP A 204 13.92 -6.38 11.24
C TRP A 204 15.44 -6.45 11.36
N GLU A 205 16.07 -6.97 10.32
CA GLU A 205 17.52 -6.99 10.16
C GLU A 205 17.90 -6.30 8.86
N GLN A 206 18.89 -5.42 8.92
CA GLN A 206 19.42 -4.82 7.70
C GLN A 206 20.22 -5.84 6.92
N LEU A 207 19.90 -6.04 5.66
CA LEU A 207 20.66 -6.90 4.79
C LEU A 207 22.03 -6.28 4.46
N ASN A 208 23.08 -7.10 4.55
CA ASN A 208 24.45 -6.65 4.28
C ASN A 208 24.72 -6.47 2.78
N ILE A 209 24.13 -5.41 2.22
CA ILE A 209 24.29 -4.99 0.83
C ILE A 209 25.10 -3.69 0.82
N PRO A 210 26.09 -3.51 -0.07
CA PRO A 210 26.81 -2.25 -0.19
C PRO A 210 25.85 -1.08 -0.44
N TRP A 211 25.74 -0.19 0.53
CA TRP A 211 24.83 0.97 0.48
C TRP A 211 25.61 2.24 0.31
N LYS A 212 25.57 2.82 -0.87
CA LYS A 212 26.33 4.04 -1.19
C LYS A 212 25.66 5.28 -0.61
N ASP A 213 26.44 6.29 -0.28
CA ASP A 213 25.94 7.55 0.26
C ASP A 213 24.95 8.25 -0.70
N GLU A 214 25.13 8.11 -2.00
CA GLU A 214 24.20 8.65 -3.01
C GLU A 214 22.79 8.07 -2.91
N TYR A 215 22.62 6.82 -2.37
CA TYR A 215 21.31 6.20 -2.20
C TYR A 215 20.53 6.77 -1.02
N LYS A 216 21.23 7.37 -0.06
CA LYS A 216 20.60 7.97 1.15
C LYS A 216 19.74 9.19 0.83
N THR A 217 19.92 9.79 -0.34
CA THR A 217 19.13 10.94 -0.82
C THR A 217 18.13 10.57 -1.90
N GLN A 218 18.04 9.28 -2.25
CA GLN A 218 17.13 8.79 -3.28
C GLN A 218 15.85 8.24 -2.65
N HIS A 219 14.76 8.36 -3.42
CA HIS A 219 13.46 7.83 -3.07
C HIS A 219 13.25 6.50 -3.81
N PRO A 220 13.11 5.36 -3.11
CA PRO A 220 12.77 4.10 -3.76
C PRO A 220 11.33 4.12 -4.28
N HIS A 221 11.12 3.58 -5.48
CA HIS A 221 9.79 3.56 -6.11
C HIS A 221 9.14 2.19 -6.13
N ALA A 222 9.94 1.12 -6.05
CA ALA A 222 9.45 -0.24 -6.03
C ALA A 222 10.46 -1.19 -5.40
N LEU A 223 9.97 -2.30 -4.86
CA LEU A 223 10.73 -3.45 -4.41
C LEU A 223 10.06 -4.71 -4.94
N LEU A 224 10.83 -5.61 -5.51
CA LEU A 224 10.35 -6.92 -5.95
C LEU A 224 11.32 -7.99 -5.41
N VAL A 225 10.76 -9.03 -4.82
CA VAL A 225 11.49 -10.23 -4.39
C VAL A 225 11.01 -11.40 -5.24
N THR A 226 11.95 -12.12 -5.84
CA THR A 226 11.67 -13.29 -6.68
C THR A 226 12.46 -14.49 -6.18
N THR A 227 11.91 -15.68 -6.37
CA THR A 227 12.68 -16.92 -6.26
C THR A 227 13.66 -17.02 -7.43
N PRO A 228 14.83 -17.61 -7.22
CA PRO A 228 15.81 -17.88 -8.29
C PRO A 228 15.26 -18.75 -9.41
#